data_16109bf70ad5da8ee1e7f7126482460c
#
_entry.id   16109bf70ad5da8ee1e7f7126482460c
#
_cell.length_a   1.000
_cell.length_b   1.000
_cell.length_c   1.000
_cell.angle_alpha   90.00
_cell.angle_beta   90.00
_cell.angle_gamma   90.00
#
_symmetry.space_group_name_H-M   'P 1'
#
loop_
_entity.id
_entity.type
_entity.pdbx_description
1 polymer ?
#
loop_
_entity_poly.entity_id
_entity_poly.type
_entity_poly.pdbx_seq_one_letter_code
_entity_poly.pdbx_strand_id
1 'polypeptide(L)'
;IFVEKWWKFSKLNLPLVLVAVVLLKQGLVHYSIFTSICVPNVFIGSYMVLQGIEKRKWLYINVAINILVTAVLGGRMSAVISACMILFAYVYSGKIKLWKKLIIIVGLVVSAYILLNNLIDILYWVSQKLAQYGMQSRSVTLLINQIKSNEIYLTNRDYIYTACVEYIRGRVGLPGGFGIPLYITSGEYYYAHNVVLQFLTFFGIWGTIIILGITLIRARTIKYIAPLKCKKFMYFMLLCYIGIGMTGSSIWIHYLSTIFIAIFFFGNSKIYQSIEVS
;
A
#
# COMPACT_ATOMS: atom_id res chain seq x y z
N ILE A 1 17.39 -6.19 13.46
CA ILE A 1 18.41 -5.72 12.47
C ILE A 1 17.73 -4.98 11.31
N PHE A 2 16.70 -5.55 10.68
CA PHE A 2 16.14 -4.97 9.46
C PHE A 2 15.42 -3.64 9.71
N VAL A 3 14.54 -3.58 10.71
CA VAL A 3 13.75 -2.38 11.00
C VAL A 3 14.63 -1.25 11.53
N GLU A 4 15.52 -1.52 12.45
CA GLU A 4 16.39 -0.50 13.06
C GLU A 4 17.40 0.09 12.08
N LYS A 5 17.84 -0.68 11.08
CA LYS A 5 18.75 -0.21 10.02
C LYS A 5 18.02 0.35 8.81
N TRP A 6 16.68 0.37 8.82
CA TRP A 6 15.87 0.86 7.68
C TRP A 6 16.24 2.29 7.26
N TRP A 7 16.63 3.15 8.18
CA TRP A 7 17.08 4.49 7.87
C TRP A 7 18.30 4.53 6.92
N LYS A 8 19.15 3.48 6.92
CA LYS A 8 20.26 3.35 5.96
C LYS A 8 19.73 3.04 4.56
N PHE A 9 18.76 2.14 4.46
CA PHE A 9 18.09 1.82 3.19
C PHE A 9 17.26 3.00 2.68
N SER A 10 16.63 3.77 3.57
CA SER A 10 15.87 4.96 3.19
C SER A 10 16.72 6.04 2.53
N LYS A 11 18.04 6.07 2.77
CA LYS A 11 18.96 6.97 2.05
C LYS A 11 19.08 6.62 0.57
N LEU A 12 18.98 5.35 0.21
CA LEU A 12 19.02 4.89 -1.19
C LEU A 12 17.69 5.09 -1.91
N ASN A 13 16.61 5.28 -1.18
CA ASN A 13 15.29 5.43 -1.75
C ASN A 13 15.15 6.70 -2.59
N LEU A 14 15.63 7.87 -2.11
CA LEU A 14 15.52 9.12 -2.88
C LEU A 14 16.28 9.09 -4.21
N PRO A 15 17.53 8.62 -4.30
CA PRO A 15 18.18 8.37 -5.59
C PRO A 15 17.38 7.46 -6.51
N LEU A 16 16.80 6.37 -5.98
CA LEU A 16 15.96 5.46 -6.77
C LEU A 16 14.71 6.15 -7.29
N VAL A 17 14.06 6.99 -6.47
CA VAL A 17 12.91 7.79 -6.89
C VAL A 17 13.30 8.74 -8.01
N LEU A 18 14.43 9.43 -7.90
CA LEU A 18 14.93 10.34 -8.95
C LEU A 18 15.20 9.60 -10.26
N VAL A 19 15.86 8.44 -10.21
CA VAL A 19 16.06 7.58 -11.39
C VAL A 19 14.72 7.17 -11.99
N ALA A 20 13.75 6.73 -11.16
CA ALA A 20 12.42 6.35 -11.62
C ALA A 20 11.68 7.52 -12.30
N VAL A 21 11.84 8.76 -11.81
CA VAL A 21 11.27 9.97 -12.44
C VAL A 21 11.89 10.19 -13.84
N VAL A 22 13.20 10.07 -13.97
CA VAL A 22 13.87 10.19 -15.27
C VAL A 22 13.39 9.12 -16.24
N LEU A 23 13.34 7.87 -15.80
CA LEU A 23 12.87 6.74 -16.63
C LEU A 23 11.40 6.88 -17.01
N LEU A 24 10.54 7.40 -16.11
CA LEU A 24 9.14 7.68 -16.42
C LEU A 24 9.03 8.76 -17.51
N LYS A 25 9.82 9.84 -17.41
CA LYS A 25 9.87 10.90 -18.43
C LYS A 25 10.27 10.37 -19.80
N GLN A 26 11.14 9.35 -19.84
CA GLN A 26 11.57 8.69 -21.08
C GLN A 26 10.58 7.61 -21.58
N GLY A 27 9.49 7.36 -20.84
CA GLY A 27 8.53 6.31 -21.18
C GLY A 27 9.03 4.87 -20.94
N LEU A 28 10.18 4.72 -20.27
CA LEU A 28 10.84 3.41 -20.06
C LEU A 28 10.24 2.63 -18.87
N VAL A 29 9.50 3.28 -18.00
CA VAL A 29 8.86 2.64 -16.85
C VAL A 29 7.42 3.09 -16.69
N HIS A 30 6.62 2.22 -16.06
CA HIS A 30 5.23 2.52 -15.74
C HIS A 30 5.12 3.21 -14.38
N TYR A 31 4.12 4.06 -14.18
CA TYR A 31 3.89 4.80 -12.93
C TYR A 31 3.77 3.89 -11.68
N SER A 32 3.43 2.60 -11.83
CA SER A 32 3.36 1.64 -10.72
C SER A 32 4.70 1.43 -10.01
N ILE A 33 5.83 1.79 -10.64
CA ILE A 33 7.15 1.70 -10.02
C ILE A 33 7.22 2.56 -8.75
N PHE A 34 6.55 3.75 -8.75
CA PHE A 34 6.52 4.61 -7.57
C PHE A 34 5.76 3.96 -6.42
N THR A 35 4.70 3.20 -6.69
CA THR A 35 4.03 2.40 -5.66
C THR A 35 5.00 1.40 -5.04
N SER A 36 5.77 0.69 -5.85
CA SER A 36 6.71 -0.33 -5.38
C SER A 36 7.90 0.25 -4.60
N ILE A 37 8.40 1.43 -4.97
CA ILE A 37 9.55 2.07 -4.31
C ILE A 37 9.12 2.88 -3.09
N CYS A 38 8.03 3.65 -3.19
CA CYS A 38 7.66 4.64 -2.16
C CYS A 38 6.83 4.03 -1.03
N VAL A 39 5.84 3.19 -1.34
CA VAL A 39 4.89 2.69 -0.33
C VAL A 39 5.57 1.92 0.81
N PRO A 40 6.52 1.00 0.58
CA PRO A 40 7.24 0.34 1.65
C PRO A 40 8.01 1.31 2.55
N ASN A 41 8.59 2.37 1.97
CA ASN A 41 9.29 3.41 2.75
C ASN A 41 8.32 4.22 3.60
N VAL A 42 7.13 4.53 3.07
CA VAL A 42 6.08 5.19 3.86
C VAL A 42 5.65 4.30 5.02
N PHE A 43 5.39 3.02 4.79
CA PHE A 43 4.91 2.10 5.83
C PHE A 43 5.94 1.90 6.94
N ILE A 44 7.14 1.46 6.59
CA ILE A 44 8.18 1.15 7.58
C ILE A 44 8.66 2.44 8.24
N GLY A 45 8.88 3.50 7.46
CA GLY A 45 9.31 4.80 7.97
C GLY A 45 8.30 5.40 8.95
N SER A 46 7.01 5.40 8.62
CA SER A 46 5.94 5.90 9.50
C SER A 46 5.86 5.10 10.79
N TYR A 47 5.95 3.78 10.70
CA TYR A 47 5.97 2.93 11.86
C TYR A 47 7.14 3.26 12.79
N MET A 48 8.36 3.38 12.26
CA MET A 48 9.57 3.69 13.05
C MET A 48 9.46 5.04 13.74
N VAL A 49 9.04 6.06 13.00
CA VAL A 49 8.85 7.43 13.51
C VAL A 49 7.80 7.43 14.63
N LEU A 50 6.63 6.88 14.38
CA LEU A 50 5.48 6.97 15.29
C LEU A 50 5.64 6.08 16.53
N GLN A 51 6.35 4.97 16.41
CA GLN A 51 6.73 4.14 17.56
C GLN A 51 7.96 4.68 18.31
N GLY A 52 8.61 5.76 17.80
CA GLY A 52 9.80 6.37 18.37
C GLY A 52 11.01 5.44 18.40
N ILE A 53 11.08 4.50 17.44
CA ILE A 53 12.23 3.64 17.23
C ILE A 53 13.38 4.45 16.65
N GLU A 54 13.07 5.37 15.73
CA GLU A 54 14.04 6.24 15.09
C GLU A 54 13.56 7.71 15.15
N LYS A 55 14.47 8.62 15.50
CA LYS A 55 14.19 10.05 15.66
C LYS A 55 14.91 10.93 14.65
N ARG A 56 15.64 10.37 13.68
CA ARG A 56 16.41 11.13 12.70
C ARG A 56 15.51 11.93 11.78
N LYS A 57 15.78 13.22 11.66
CA LYS A 57 15.01 14.16 10.80
C LYS A 57 14.92 13.67 9.36
N TRP A 58 15.97 13.01 8.87
CA TRP A 58 16.00 12.41 7.54
C TRP A 58 14.85 11.46 7.26
N LEU A 59 14.46 10.63 8.23
CA LEU A 59 13.40 9.66 8.03
C LEU A 59 12.03 10.34 7.86
N TYR A 60 11.77 11.44 8.60
CA TYR A 60 10.55 12.23 8.41
C TYR A 60 10.50 12.85 7.00
N ILE A 61 11.63 13.44 6.55
CA ILE A 61 11.74 14.01 5.21
C ILE A 61 11.52 12.94 4.15
N ASN A 62 12.16 11.77 4.30
CA ASN A 62 12.00 10.65 3.38
C ASN A 62 10.54 10.19 3.29
N VAL A 63 9.86 9.99 4.42
CA VAL A 63 8.44 9.61 4.44
C VAL A 63 7.58 10.67 3.74
N ALA A 64 7.79 11.96 4.05
CA ALA A 64 7.03 13.05 3.43
C ALA A 64 7.20 13.09 1.91
N ILE A 65 8.44 13.00 1.42
CA ILE A 65 8.74 12.98 -0.03
C ILE A 65 8.09 11.76 -0.69
N ASN A 66 8.18 10.58 -0.08
CA ASN A 66 7.57 9.37 -0.65
C ASN A 66 6.04 9.45 -0.72
N ILE A 67 5.38 10.11 0.26
CA ILE A 67 3.94 10.37 0.22
C ILE A 67 3.60 11.28 -0.97
N LEU A 68 4.31 12.40 -1.11
CA LEU A 68 4.10 13.35 -2.20
C LEU A 68 4.31 12.71 -3.56
N VAL A 69 5.41 11.97 -3.73
CA VAL A 69 5.70 11.25 -4.99
C VAL A 69 4.61 10.22 -5.29
N THR A 70 4.18 9.46 -4.28
CA THR A 70 3.10 8.47 -4.48
C THR A 70 1.78 9.14 -4.84
N ALA A 71 1.46 10.29 -4.25
CA ALA A 71 0.23 11.02 -4.54
C ALA A 71 0.22 11.61 -5.95
N VAL A 72 1.36 12.14 -6.40
CA VAL A 72 1.47 12.86 -7.68
C VAL A 72 1.78 11.90 -8.84
N LEU A 73 2.75 11.01 -8.69
CA LEU A 73 3.26 10.15 -9.78
C LEU A 73 2.83 8.69 -9.64
N GLY A 74 2.44 8.25 -8.45
CA GLY A 74 2.01 6.87 -8.16
C GLY A 74 0.54 6.61 -8.43
N GLY A 75 0.04 5.48 -7.92
CA GLY A 75 -1.37 5.13 -7.98
C GLY A 75 -2.19 5.84 -6.90
N ARG A 76 -3.34 6.40 -7.25
CA ARG A 76 -4.28 7.09 -6.33
C ARG A 76 -4.56 6.29 -5.05
N MET A 77 -4.86 5.00 -5.22
CA MET A 77 -5.18 4.12 -4.09
C MET A 77 -3.97 3.86 -3.19
N SER A 78 -2.76 3.82 -3.74
CA SER A 78 -1.53 3.69 -2.95
C SER A 78 -1.30 4.91 -2.05
N ALA A 79 -1.62 6.11 -2.53
CA ALA A 79 -1.56 7.33 -1.73
C ALA A 79 -2.59 7.31 -0.59
N VAL A 80 -3.84 6.92 -0.88
CA VAL A 80 -4.91 6.79 0.12
C VAL A 80 -4.52 5.78 1.21
N ILE A 81 -4.03 4.60 0.82
CA ILE A 81 -3.60 3.60 1.80
C ILE A 81 -2.43 4.09 2.62
N SER A 82 -1.46 4.74 1.99
CA SER A 82 -0.33 5.32 2.72
C SER A 82 -0.81 6.31 3.79
N ALA A 83 -1.75 7.18 3.45
CA ALA A 83 -2.35 8.11 4.41
C ALA A 83 -3.11 7.38 5.53
N CYS A 84 -3.94 6.39 5.19
CA CYS A 84 -4.67 5.58 6.17
C CYS A 84 -3.72 4.82 7.11
N MET A 85 -2.63 4.27 6.59
CA MET A 85 -1.66 3.53 7.41
C MET A 85 -0.84 4.44 8.32
N ILE A 86 -0.51 5.66 7.89
CA ILE A 86 0.11 6.67 8.77
C ILE A 86 -0.85 7.03 9.91
N LEU A 87 -2.11 7.28 9.59
CA LEU A 87 -3.13 7.59 10.59
C LEU A 87 -3.32 6.42 11.56
N PHE A 88 -3.38 5.19 11.04
CA PHE A 88 -3.45 3.99 11.86
C PHE A 88 -2.22 3.84 12.77
N ALA A 89 -1.00 3.99 12.23
CA ALA A 89 0.24 3.94 13.01
C ALA A 89 0.26 5.02 14.11
N TYR A 90 -0.27 6.21 13.81
CA TYR A 90 -0.42 7.31 14.77
C TYR A 90 -1.40 6.97 15.90
N VAL A 91 -2.57 6.47 15.57
CA VAL A 91 -3.59 6.06 16.57
C VAL A 91 -3.07 4.90 17.42
N TYR A 92 -2.40 3.94 16.78
CA TYR A 92 -1.83 2.75 17.42
C TYR A 92 -0.63 3.07 18.33
N SER A 93 0.02 4.23 18.15
CA SER A 93 1.12 4.66 19.01
C SER A 93 0.63 4.90 20.45
N GLY A 94 1.10 4.07 21.40
CA GLY A 94 0.78 4.21 22.82
C GLY A 94 1.44 5.41 23.50
N LYS A 95 2.36 6.13 22.83
CA LYS A 95 3.16 7.23 23.39
C LYS A 95 2.44 8.58 23.39
N ILE A 96 1.34 8.71 22.64
CA ILE A 96 0.65 9.97 22.45
C ILE A 96 -0.63 9.98 23.30
N LYS A 97 -0.81 11.01 24.12
CA LYS A 97 -2.02 11.19 24.93
C LYS A 97 -3.25 11.29 24.02
N LEU A 98 -4.38 10.74 24.48
CA LEU A 98 -5.62 10.65 23.70
C LEU A 98 -6.09 12.01 23.16
N TRP A 99 -6.08 13.06 23.99
CA TRP A 99 -6.51 14.39 23.58
C TRP A 99 -5.65 15.00 22.46
N LYS A 100 -4.31 14.71 22.44
CA LYS A 100 -3.43 15.12 21.33
C LYS A 100 -3.76 14.39 20.05
N LYS A 101 -4.14 13.10 20.14
CA LYS A 101 -4.61 12.34 18.98
C LYS A 101 -5.87 12.95 18.38
N LEU A 102 -6.83 13.34 19.24
CA LEU A 102 -8.07 13.99 18.81
C LEU A 102 -7.80 15.33 18.11
N ILE A 103 -6.94 16.18 18.68
CA ILE A 103 -6.58 17.46 18.05
C ILE A 103 -6.00 17.26 16.64
N ILE A 104 -5.09 16.28 16.48
CA ILE A 104 -4.49 16.01 15.17
C ILE A 104 -5.53 15.44 14.20
N ILE A 105 -6.43 14.56 14.65
CA ILE A 105 -7.52 14.05 13.81
C ILE A 105 -8.43 15.19 13.35
N VAL A 106 -8.83 16.06 14.27
CA VAL A 106 -9.64 17.25 13.92
C VAL A 106 -8.89 18.16 12.94
N GLY A 107 -7.62 18.44 13.21
CA GLY A 107 -6.78 19.22 12.30
C GLY A 107 -6.67 18.60 10.89
N LEU A 108 -6.53 17.28 10.82
CA LEU A 108 -6.52 16.56 9.54
C LEU A 108 -7.86 16.64 8.80
N VAL A 109 -8.98 16.52 9.52
CA VAL A 109 -10.33 16.66 8.95
C VAL A 109 -10.54 18.07 8.41
N VAL A 110 -10.19 19.09 9.15
CA VAL A 110 -10.29 20.51 8.72
C VAL A 110 -9.37 20.75 7.51
N SER A 111 -8.12 20.27 7.55
CA SER A 111 -7.19 20.39 6.42
C SER A 111 -7.71 19.66 5.17
N ALA A 112 -8.28 18.46 5.35
CA ALA A 112 -8.88 17.72 4.25
C ALA A 112 -10.08 18.46 3.65
N TYR A 113 -10.93 19.06 4.47
CA TYR A 113 -12.04 19.89 4.01
C TYR A 113 -11.58 21.10 3.18
N ILE A 114 -10.57 21.83 3.66
CA ILE A 114 -9.99 22.96 2.91
C ILE A 114 -9.38 22.49 1.59
N LEU A 115 -8.64 21.38 1.61
CA LEU A 115 -8.05 20.80 0.42
C LEU A 115 -9.10 20.34 -0.60
N LEU A 116 -10.21 19.75 -0.15
CA LEU A 116 -11.28 19.29 -1.02
C LEU A 116 -11.99 20.46 -1.73
N ASN A 117 -12.21 21.58 -1.04
CA ASN A 117 -12.82 22.77 -1.63
C ASN A 117 -11.93 23.41 -2.72
N ASN A 118 -10.61 23.27 -2.65
CA ASN A 118 -9.67 23.81 -3.63
C ASN A 118 -9.05 22.71 -4.49
N LEU A 119 -9.60 21.50 -4.45
CA LEU A 119 -8.95 20.32 -5.04
C LEU A 119 -8.73 20.48 -6.54
N ILE A 120 -9.71 21.02 -7.26
CA ILE A 120 -9.63 21.13 -8.72
C ILE A 120 -8.52 22.11 -9.13
N ASP A 121 -8.41 23.25 -8.46
CA ASP A 121 -7.39 24.27 -8.75
C ASP A 121 -5.99 23.73 -8.44
N ILE A 122 -5.84 23.03 -7.33
CA ILE A 122 -4.58 22.36 -6.97
C ILE A 122 -4.18 21.32 -8.01
N LEU A 123 -5.13 20.50 -8.48
CA LEU A 123 -4.87 19.48 -9.50
C LEU A 123 -4.48 20.11 -10.84
N TYR A 124 -5.13 21.20 -11.26
CA TYR A 124 -4.74 21.94 -12.47
C TYR A 124 -3.35 22.55 -12.33
N TRP A 125 -3.05 23.19 -11.21
CA TRP A 125 -1.72 23.76 -10.96
C TRP A 125 -0.64 22.66 -11.02
N VAL A 126 -0.85 21.51 -10.36
CA VAL A 126 0.07 20.35 -10.42
C VAL A 126 0.22 19.85 -11.85
N SER A 127 -0.89 19.71 -12.60
CA SER A 127 -0.88 19.25 -13.99
C SER A 127 -0.07 20.17 -14.88
N GLN A 128 -0.27 21.49 -14.76
CA GLN A 128 0.49 22.51 -15.52
C GLN A 128 1.98 22.49 -15.18
N LYS A 129 2.32 22.36 -13.89
CA LYS A 129 3.71 22.26 -13.47
C LYS A 129 4.38 21.02 -14.03
N LEU A 130 3.74 19.87 -13.98
CA LEU A 130 4.28 18.64 -14.58
C LEU A 130 4.48 18.79 -16.09
N ALA A 131 3.51 19.40 -16.80
CA ALA A 131 3.59 19.62 -18.23
C ALA A 131 4.79 20.52 -18.61
N GLN A 132 5.12 21.54 -17.80
CA GLN A 132 6.31 22.37 -18.01
C GLN A 132 7.62 21.56 -18.01
N TYR A 133 7.64 20.43 -17.28
CA TYR A 133 8.78 19.51 -17.26
C TYR A 133 8.65 18.35 -18.28
N GLY A 134 7.65 18.39 -19.17
CA GLY A 134 7.39 17.34 -20.15
C GLY A 134 6.87 16.04 -19.52
N MET A 135 6.21 16.13 -18.36
CA MET A 135 5.66 15.00 -17.63
C MET A 135 4.14 15.08 -17.54
N GLN A 136 3.49 13.92 -17.50
CA GLN A 136 2.05 13.80 -17.25
C GLN A 136 1.80 12.86 -16.08
N SER A 137 0.89 13.26 -15.18
CA SER A 137 0.42 12.40 -14.10
C SER A 137 -0.94 11.80 -14.46
N ARG A 138 -0.98 10.51 -14.73
CA ARG A 138 -2.23 9.79 -14.94
C ARG A 138 -3.20 9.95 -13.75
N SER A 139 -2.68 9.93 -12.53
CA SER A 139 -3.48 10.08 -11.32
C SER A 139 -4.17 11.44 -11.25
N VAL A 140 -3.43 12.52 -11.54
CA VAL A 140 -3.96 13.89 -11.57
C VAL A 140 -4.99 14.05 -12.68
N THR A 141 -4.68 13.60 -13.89
CA THR A 141 -5.60 13.66 -15.04
C THR A 141 -6.92 12.93 -14.77
N LEU A 142 -6.84 11.71 -14.21
CA LEU A 142 -8.03 10.92 -13.87
C LEU A 142 -8.88 11.60 -12.78
N LEU A 143 -8.25 12.23 -11.77
CA LEU A 143 -8.98 12.96 -10.73
C LEU A 143 -9.69 14.20 -11.30
N ILE A 144 -9.01 14.98 -12.16
CA ILE A 144 -9.63 16.13 -12.86
C ILE A 144 -10.86 15.68 -13.66
N ASN A 145 -10.71 14.59 -14.44
CA ASN A 145 -11.82 14.09 -15.25
C ASN A 145 -12.99 13.61 -14.39
N GLN A 146 -12.74 12.91 -13.28
CA GLN A 146 -13.77 12.47 -12.34
C GLN A 146 -14.54 13.64 -11.71
N ILE A 147 -13.84 14.70 -11.32
CA ILE A 147 -14.50 15.87 -10.74
C ILE A 147 -15.35 16.58 -11.80
N LYS A 148 -14.87 16.66 -13.05
CA LYS A 148 -15.61 17.30 -14.15
C LYS A 148 -16.84 16.52 -14.59
N SER A 149 -16.74 15.20 -14.71
CA SER A 149 -17.86 14.36 -15.15
C SER A 149 -18.86 14.09 -14.03
N ASN A 150 -18.52 14.40 -12.78
CA ASN A 150 -19.27 14.02 -11.58
C ASN A 150 -19.51 12.50 -11.49
N GLU A 151 -18.66 11.71 -12.15
CA GLU A 151 -18.74 10.24 -12.18
C GLU A 151 -17.54 9.61 -11.48
N ILE A 152 -17.79 8.55 -10.72
CA ILE A 152 -16.72 7.76 -10.11
C ILE A 152 -16.15 6.80 -11.16
N TYR A 153 -15.03 7.18 -11.78
CA TYR A 153 -14.34 6.32 -12.73
C TYR A 153 -13.53 5.23 -11.99
N LEU A 154 -14.08 4.03 -11.94
CA LEU A 154 -13.47 2.87 -11.27
C LEU A 154 -12.34 2.22 -12.06
N THR A 155 -11.91 2.80 -13.18
CA THR A 155 -10.84 2.25 -14.04
C THR A 155 -11.13 0.81 -14.50
N ASN A 156 -12.36 0.54 -14.94
CA ASN A 156 -12.88 -0.77 -15.36
C ASN A 156 -12.79 -1.87 -14.27
N ARG A 157 -12.68 -1.48 -12.99
CA ARG A 157 -12.67 -2.46 -11.89
C ARG A 157 -14.02 -3.14 -11.68
N ASP A 158 -15.10 -2.43 -11.97
CA ASP A 158 -16.44 -2.96 -12.04
C ASP A 158 -16.52 -4.16 -13.01
N TYR A 159 -15.97 -4.01 -14.21
CA TYR A 159 -15.89 -5.08 -15.19
C TYR A 159 -15.17 -6.32 -14.64
N ILE A 160 -13.92 -6.16 -14.16
CA ILE A 160 -13.17 -7.32 -13.65
C ILE A 160 -13.79 -7.91 -12.39
N TYR A 161 -14.41 -7.10 -11.52
CA TYR A 161 -15.08 -7.61 -10.32
C TYR A 161 -16.30 -8.44 -10.69
N THR A 162 -17.12 -7.96 -11.63
CA THR A 162 -18.27 -8.68 -12.14
C THR A 162 -17.83 -9.99 -12.78
N ALA A 163 -16.85 -9.97 -13.67
CA ALA A 163 -16.30 -11.17 -14.32
C ALA A 163 -15.77 -12.19 -13.28
N CYS A 164 -15.06 -11.74 -12.24
CA CYS A 164 -14.58 -12.62 -11.17
C CYS A 164 -15.76 -13.24 -10.38
N VAL A 165 -16.76 -12.44 -10.03
CA VAL A 165 -17.93 -12.92 -9.27
C VAL A 165 -18.73 -13.93 -10.09
N GLU A 166 -18.99 -13.66 -11.37
CA GLU A 166 -19.68 -14.58 -12.27
C GLU A 166 -18.91 -15.90 -12.44
N TYR A 167 -17.60 -15.81 -12.62
CA TYR A 167 -16.74 -17.01 -12.70
C TYR A 167 -16.82 -17.85 -11.42
N ILE A 168 -16.72 -17.23 -10.22
CA ILE A 168 -16.80 -17.92 -8.94
C ILE A 168 -18.19 -18.60 -8.79
N ARG A 169 -19.27 -17.91 -9.15
CA ARG A 169 -20.65 -18.44 -9.12
C ARG A 169 -20.83 -19.60 -10.08
N GLY A 170 -20.39 -19.45 -11.33
CA GLY A 170 -20.52 -20.49 -12.36
C GLY A 170 -19.77 -21.78 -12.03
N ARG A 171 -18.73 -21.72 -11.22
CA ARG A 171 -17.98 -22.89 -10.74
C ARG A 171 -18.35 -23.35 -9.33
N VAL A 172 -19.41 -22.81 -8.76
CA VAL A 172 -19.85 -23.15 -7.38
C VAL A 172 -18.71 -22.96 -6.36
N GLY A 173 -17.85 -21.96 -6.60
CA GLY A 173 -16.71 -21.64 -5.72
C GLY A 173 -15.54 -22.63 -5.78
N LEU A 174 -15.45 -23.48 -6.80
CA LEU A 174 -14.30 -24.35 -7.02
C LEU A 174 -13.07 -23.54 -7.47
N PRO A 175 -11.83 -24.01 -7.17
CA PRO A 175 -10.62 -23.32 -7.57
C PRO A 175 -10.49 -23.24 -9.10
N GLY A 176 -10.06 -22.07 -9.59
CA GLY A 176 -9.78 -21.84 -11.00
C GLY A 176 -8.31 -21.93 -11.34
N GLY A 177 -7.44 -21.63 -10.37
CA GLY A 177 -5.99 -21.57 -10.56
C GLY A 177 -5.47 -20.18 -10.89
N PHE A 178 -4.14 -20.08 -11.00
CA PHE A 178 -3.48 -18.84 -11.36
C PHE A 178 -3.78 -18.45 -12.81
N GLY A 179 -3.90 -17.15 -13.09
CA GLY A 179 -4.17 -16.64 -14.42
C GLY A 179 -5.65 -16.52 -14.80
N ILE A 180 -6.58 -16.95 -13.96
CA ILE A 180 -8.02 -16.82 -14.24
C ILE A 180 -8.45 -15.38 -14.56
N PRO A 181 -8.02 -14.32 -13.84
CA PRO A 181 -8.36 -12.95 -14.23
C PRO A 181 -7.99 -12.63 -15.69
N LEU A 182 -6.82 -13.07 -16.15
CA LEU A 182 -6.39 -12.88 -17.54
C LEU A 182 -7.32 -13.61 -18.51
N TYR A 183 -7.72 -14.85 -18.17
CA TYR A 183 -8.60 -15.66 -19.01
C TYR A 183 -10.01 -15.06 -19.12
N ILE A 184 -10.65 -14.72 -18.00
CA ILE A 184 -12.03 -14.20 -17.97
C ILE A 184 -12.16 -12.77 -18.51
N THR A 185 -11.05 -12.03 -18.62
CA THR A 185 -10.99 -10.68 -19.16
C THR A 185 -10.34 -10.63 -20.55
N SER A 186 -10.25 -11.77 -21.25
CA SER A 186 -9.70 -11.85 -22.60
C SER A 186 -8.32 -11.22 -22.76
N GLY A 187 -7.48 -11.34 -21.73
CA GLY A 187 -6.11 -10.82 -21.75
C GLY A 187 -5.92 -9.43 -21.19
N GLU A 188 -6.97 -8.74 -20.74
CA GLU A 188 -6.85 -7.34 -20.28
C GLU A 188 -6.26 -7.22 -18.90
N TYR A 189 -6.57 -8.13 -17.96
CA TYR A 189 -6.20 -8.02 -16.55
C TYR A 189 -5.50 -9.26 -16.01
N TYR A 190 -4.26 -9.10 -15.56
CA TYR A 190 -3.47 -10.19 -14.96
C TYR A 190 -3.92 -10.57 -13.54
N TYR A 191 -4.64 -9.70 -12.84
CA TYR A 191 -5.09 -9.90 -11.46
C TYR A 191 -6.38 -9.13 -11.17
N ALA A 192 -7.12 -9.57 -10.15
CA ALA A 192 -8.45 -9.07 -9.85
C ALA A 192 -8.50 -7.67 -9.22
N HIS A 193 -7.38 -7.01 -8.96
CA HIS A 193 -7.30 -5.74 -8.23
C HIS A 193 -7.96 -5.73 -6.85
N ASN A 194 -8.27 -6.91 -6.32
CA ASN A 194 -8.84 -7.15 -5.00
C ASN A 194 -8.37 -8.51 -4.52
N VAL A 195 -7.67 -8.55 -3.37
CA VAL A 195 -7.05 -9.77 -2.84
C VAL A 195 -8.07 -10.86 -2.52
N VAL A 196 -9.26 -10.50 -2.06
CA VAL A 196 -10.31 -11.47 -1.73
C VAL A 196 -10.83 -12.13 -3.00
N LEU A 197 -11.18 -11.35 -4.01
CA LEU A 197 -11.60 -11.89 -5.31
C LEU A 197 -10.49 -12.72 -5.95
N GLN A 198 -9.24 -12.28 -5.84
CA GLN A 198 -8.10 -13.01 -6.37
C GLN A 198 -7.91 -14.36 -5.69
N PHE A 199 -8.06 -14.45 -4.36
CA PHE A 199 -7.99 -15.72 -3.66
C PHE A 199 -9.16 -16.62 -3.99
N LEU A 200 -10.38 -16.10 -4.06
CA LEU A 200 -11.56 -16.84 -4.45
C LEU A 200 -11.47 -17.39 -5.88
N THR A 201 -10.93 -16.62 -6.83
CA THR A 201 -10.74 -17.12 -8.20
C THR A 201 -9.63 -18.15 -8.30
N PHE A 202 -8.53 -17.99 -7.55
CA PHE A 202 -7.37 -18.89 -7.62
C PHE A 202 -7.63 -20.20 -6.86
N PHE A 203 -8.06 -20.10 -5.63
CA PHE A 203 -8.12 -21.22 -4.68
C PHE A 203 -9.56 -21.70 -4.38
N GLY A 204 -10.56 -21.02 -4.94
CA GLY A 204 -11.96 -21.27 -4.61
C GLY A 204 -12.32 -20.89 -3.18
N ILE A 205 -13.54 -21.15 -2.77
CA ILE A 205 -14.03 -20.82 -1.43
C ILE A 205 -13.25 -21.59 -0.36
N TRP A 206 -13.11 -22.90 -0.52
CA TRP A 206 -12.45 -23.76 0.47
C TRP A 206 -10.97 -23.45 0.62
N GLY A 207 -10.24 -23.29 -0.50
CA GLY A 207 -8.83 -22.91 -0.45
C GLY A 207 -8.62 -21.54 0.19
N THR A 208 -9.52 -20.60 -0.06
CA THR A 208 -9.47 -19.27 0.56
C THR A 208 -9.72 -19.35 2.08
N ILE A 209 -10.69 -20.15 2.53
CA ILE A 209 -10.96 -20.37 3.96
C ILE A 209 -9.74 -21.01 4.63
N ILE A 210 -9.11 -22.00 3.99
CA ILE A 210 -7.88 -22.65 4.52
C ILE A 210 -6.76 -21.62 4.66
N ILE A 211 -6.50 -20.80 3.63
CA ILE A 211 -5.45 -19.77 3.67
C ILE A 211 -5.72 -18.74 4.79
N LEU A 212 -6.97 -18.30 4.92
CA LEU A 212 -7.36 -17.38 6.00
C LEU A 212 -7.18 -18.04 7.37
N GLY A 213 -7.59 -19.30 7.51
CA GLY A 213 -7.40 -20.08 8.74
C GLY A 213 -5.94 -20.21 9.13
N ILE A 214 -5.07 -20.58 8.18
CA ILE A 214 -3.61 -20.65 8.40
C ILE A 214 -3.06 -19.27 8.81
N THR A 215 -3.51 -18.20 8.14
CA THR A 215 -3.09 -16.84 8.46
C THR A 215 -3.48 -16.43 9.88
N LEU A 216 -4.71 -16.74 10.31
CA LEU A 216 -5.19 -16.47 11.67
C LEU A 216 -4.45 -17.29 12.73
N ILE A 217 -4.25 -18.59 12.48
CA ILE A 217 -3.47 -19.47 13.37
C ILE A 217 -2.06 -18.90 13.49
N ARG A 218 -1.44 -18.50 12.38
CA ARG A 218 -0.10 -17.96 12.37
C ARG A 218 -0.01 -16.62 13.11
N ALA A 219 -0.95 -15.72 12.89
CA ALA A 219 -1.04 -14.46 13.64
C ALA A 219 -1.14 -14.73 15.16
N ARG A 220 -1.97 -15.71 15.55
CA ARG A 220 -2.07 -16.13 16.95
C ARG A 220 -0.75 -16.70 17.47
N THR A 221 -0.05 -17.53 16.72
CA THR A 221 1.25 -18.07 17.10
C THR A 221 2.28 -16.96 17.32
N ILE A 222 2.35 -15.98 16.42
CA ILE A 222 3.24 -14.80 16.54
C ILE A 222 2.98 -14.05 17.85
N LYS A 223 1.72 -14.00 18.30
CA LYS A 223 1.37 -13.39 19.59
C LYS A 223 2.17 -13.98 20.78
N TYR A 224 2.51 -15.26 20.72
CA TYR A 224 3.19 -15.96 21.81
C TYR A 224 4.70 -16.07 21.60
N ILE A 225 5.17 -16.22 20.37
CA ILE A 225 6.60 -16.48 20.10
C ILE A 225 7.41 -15.23 19.76
N ALA A 226 6.76 -14.12 19.37
CA ALA A 226 7.47 -12.91 18.98
C ALA A 226 7.54 -11.89 20.13
N PRO A 227 8.69 -11.21 20.31
CA PRO A 227 8.81 -10.08 21.21
C PRO A 227 7.83 -8.96 20.88
N LEU A 228 7.46 -8.14 21.87
CA LEU A 228 6.37 -7.16 21.73
C LEU A 228 6.57 -6.19 20.56
N LYS A 229 7.80 -5.68 20.35
CA LYS A 229 8.10 -4.76 19.24
C LYS A 229 7.95 -5.45 17.89
N CYS A 230 8.53 -6.63 17.74
CA CYS A 230 8.44 -7.43 16.53
C CYS A 230 6.97 -7.80 16.21
N LYS A 231 6.22 -8.26 17.19
CA LYS A 231 4.79 -8.56 17.05
C LYS A 231 3.98 -7.37 16.55
N LYS A 232 4.16 -6.19 17.15
CA LYS A 232 3.49 -4.96 16.71
C LYS A 232 3.81 -4.62 15.27
N PHE A 233 5.08 -4.74 14.88
CA PHE A 233 5.53 -4.53 13.50
C PHE A 233 4.89 -5.53 12.54
N MET A 234 4.89 -6.82 12.88
CA MET A 234 4.31 -7.86 12.01
C MET A 234 2.82 -7.66 11.76
N TYR A 235 2.04 -7.29 12.79
CA TYR A 235 0.62 -6.99 12.61
C TYR A 235 0.39 -5.71 11.81
N PHE A 236 1.19 -4.68 12.05
CA PHE A 236 1.13 -3.46 11.25
C PHE A 236 1.38 -3.75 9.77
N MET A 237 2.44 -4.51 9.45
CA MET A 237 2.77 -4.86 8.07
C MET A 237 1.71 -5.78 7.43
N LEU A 238 1.12 -6.70 8.19
CA LEU A 238 0.01 -7.53 7.70
C LEU A 238 -1.17 -6.66 7.25
N LEU A 239 -1.57 -5.69 8.06
CA LEU A 239 -2.65 -4.75 7.72
C LEU A 239 -2.29 -3.89 6.50
N CYS A 240 -1.04 -3.42 6.42
CA CYS A 240 -0.55 -2.68 5.25
C CYS A 240 -0.69 -3.50 3.97
N TYR A 241 -0.29 -4.76 3.98
CA TYR A 241 -0.36 -5.62 2.79
C TYR A 241 -1.79 -6.02 2.43
N ILE A 242 -2.64 -6.28 3.42
CA ILE A 242 -4.07 -6.47 3.15
C ILE A 242 -4.65 -5.21 2.49
N GLY A 243 -4.34 -4.03 3.02
CA GLY A 243 -4.78 -2.75 2.46
C GLY A 243 -4.35 -2.57 1.00
N ILE A 244 -3.07 -2.81 0.68
CA ILE A 244 -2.57 -2.76 -0.71
C ILE A 244 -3.31 -3.78 -1.59
N GLY A 245 -3.45 -5.01 -1.12
CA GLY A 245 -4.12 -6.07 -1.86
C GLY A 245 -5.60 -5.79 -2.14
N MET A 246 -6.28 -5.04 -1.25
CA MET A 246 -7.67 -4.63 -1.45
C MET A 246 -7.83 -3.50 -2.48
N THR A 247 -6.76 -2.79 -2.84
CA THR A 247 -6.89 -1.54 -3.59
C THR A 247 -6.21 -1.52 -4.95
N GLY A 248 -5.63 -2.61 -5.39
CA GLY A 248 -5.24 -2.68 -6.77
C GLY A 248 -3.84 -3.10 -7.11
N SER A 249 -3.08 -3.63 -6.15
CA SER A 249 -1.81 -4.27 -6.45
C SER A 249 -1.89 -5.75 -6.10
N SER A 250 -1.37 -6.61 -6.97
CA SER A 250 -1.24 -8.02 -6.62
C SER A 250 -0.21 -8.18 -5.50
N ILE A 251 -0.56 -8.91 -4.45
CA ILE A 251 0.33 -9.24 -3.34
C ILE A 251 1.62 -9.90 -3.83
N TRP A 252 1.54 -10.63 -4.94
CA TRP A 252 2.63 -11.42 -5.50
C TRP A 252 3.68 -10.59 -6.27
N ILE A 253 3.36 -9.37 -6.68
CA ILE A 253 4.24 -8.55 -7.51
C ILE A 253 5.29 -7.80 -6.70
N HIS A 254 5.04 -7.56 -5.40
CA HIS A 254 5.94 -6.79 -4.56
C HIS A 254 6.95 -7.68 -3.83
N TYR A 255 8.23 -7.56 -4.16
CA TYR A 255 9.32 -8.33 -3.53
C TYR A 255 9.37 -8.19 -2.00
N LEU A 256 9.05 -7.00 -1.46
CA LEU A 256 8.96 -6.81 -0.01
C LEU A 256 7.77 -7.54 0.61
N SER A 257 6.68 -7.70 -0.13
CA SER A 257 5.55 -8.54 0.30
C SER A 257 5.99 -9.98 0.45
N THR A 258 6.78 -10.49 -0.50
CA THR A 258 7.29 -11.87 -0.46
C THR A 258 8.20 -12.09 0.76
N ILE A 259 9.12 -11.17 1.03
CA ILE A 259 9.98 -11.23 2.23
C ILE A 259 9.13 -11.20 3.50
N PHE A 260 8.17 -10.29 3.58
CA PHE A 260 7.28 -10.20 4.73
C PHE A 260 6.46 -11.48 4.91
N ILE A 261 5.85 -12.01 3.85
CA ILE A 261 5.07 -13.24 3.87
C ILE A 261 5.95 -14.41 4.34
N ALA A 262 7.19 -14.51 3.84
CA ALA A 262 8.13 -15.53 4.26
C ALA A 262 8.44 -15.43 5.77
N ILE A 263 8.74 -14.24 6.28
CA ILE A 263 8.99 -14.02 7.71
C ILE A 263 7.73 -14.29 8.54
N PHE A 264 6.56 -13.87 8.05
CA PHE A 264 5.29 -14.06 8.75
C PHE A 264 4.95 -15.55 8.88
N PHE A 265 5.00 -16.33 7.81
CA PHE A 265 4.59 -17.72 7.81
C PHE A 265 5.66 -18.68 8.35
N PHE A 266 6.94 -18.44 8.07
CA PHE A 266 8.03 -19.36 8.38
C PHE A 266 8.98 -18.87 9.49
N GLY A 267 8.81 -17.63 9.99
CA GLY A 267 9.61 -17.13 11.10
C GLY A 267 9.39 -17.93 12.37
N ASN A 268 10.45 -18.13 13.15
CA ASN A 268 10.40 -18.78 14.45
C ASN A 268 10.89 -17.82 15.56
N SER A 269 10.87 -18.28 16.82
CA SER A 269 11.29 -17.45 17.96
C SER A 269 12.69 -16.88 17.82
N LYS A 270 13.64 -17.66 17.28
CA LYS A 270 15.02 -17.19 17.04
C LYS A 270 15.10 -16.07 16.02
N ILE A 271 14.34 -16.19 14.89
CA ILE A 271 14.26 -15.15 13.87
C ILE A 271 13.64 -13.89 14.46
N TYR A 272 12.52 -14.00 15.20
CA TYR A 272 11.87 -12.85 15.80
C TYR A 272 12.72 -12.17 16.89
N GLN A 273 13.47 -12.93 17.68
CA GLN A 273 14.43 -12.40 18.65
C GLN A 273 15.59 -11.67 17.93
N SER A 274 16.12 -12.22 16.85
CA SER A 274 17.20 -11.57 16.08
C SER A 274 16.75 -10.25 15.44
N ILE A 275 15.46 -10.06 15.18
CA ILE A 275 14.90 -8.80 14.71
C ILE A 275 14.86 -7.75 15.84
N GLU A 276 14.76 -8.18 17.12
CA GLU A 276 14.66 -7.27 18.26
C GLU A 276 16.02 -6.84 18.84
N VAL A 277 17.00 -7.74 18.85
CA VAL A 277 18.32 -7.55 19.51
C VAL A 277 19.26 -6.63 18.71
N SER A 278 18.88 -6.18 17.57
CA SER A 278 19.71 -5.39 16.67
C SER A 278 19.11 -4.02 16.37
#